data_d66451d0f4107e72790c71ac06dd239c
#
_entry.id   d66451d0f4107e72790c71ac06dd239c
#
_cell.length_a   1.000
_cell.length_b   1.000
_cell.length_c   1.000
_cell.angle_alpha   90.00
_cell.angle_beta   90.00
_cell.angle_gamma   90.00
#
_symmetry.space_group_name_H-M   'P 1'
#
loop_
_entity.id
_entity.type
_entity.pdbx_description
1 polymer ?
#
loop_
_entity_poly.entity_id
_entity_poly.type
_entity_poly.pdbx_seq_one_letter_code
_entity_poly.pdbx_strand_id
1 'polypeptide(L)'
;SGIDKGSLRGGKVNASNWFHWMTDNAVESYHYNTIEELLAGGKAQKGDVIYFEPVSWEEEDADCHIGFFWGDNSNDNRFWHSASIPSSGNQISQLVAKSRSTIYLFKTTHNGSLEIMKSSARSEITADNQLYSLEGAEYTVCKSGTSEAVCVIRTDKKGYGKAENLPEGSYDIKETKAPKGYVLDTKLRQITVNAGQTVTYECQDEPEKTKVEILIRKQDAETGKGQAQ
;
A
#
# COMPACT_ATOMS: atom_id res chain seq x y z
N SER A 1 -8.23 -15.96 -11.61
CA SER A 1 -9.19 -14.92 -11.98
C SER A 1 -10.59 -15.53 -11.89
N GLY A 2 -11.51 -14.89 -11.17
CA GLY A 2 -12.88 -15.35 -10.98
C GLY A 2 -13.82 -15.08 -12.18
N ILE A 3 -13.26 -14.90 -13.38
CA ILE A 3 -14.05 -14.58 -14.57
C ILE A 3 -14.60 -15.87 -15.14
N ASP A 4 -15.92 -15.95 -15.23
CA ASP A 4 -16.59 -17.03 -15.92
C ASP A 4 -16.32 -16.93 -17.43
N LYS A 5 -15.86 -18.02 -18.03
CA LYS A 5 -15.61 -18.10 -19.48
C LYS A 5 -16.85 -17.78 -20.30
N GLY A 6 -18.05 -18.04 -19.79
CA GLY A 6 -19.31 -17.71 -20.44
C GLY A 6 -19.59 -16.22 -20.52
N SER A 7 -18.93 -15.40 -19.67
CA SER A 7 -19.06 -13.94 -19.69
C SER A 7 -18.22 -13.28 -20.80
N LEU A 8 -17.30 -14.00 -21.41
CA LEU A 8 -16.50 -13.52 -22.53
C LEU A 8 -17.26 -13.68 -23.85
N ARG A 9 -17.12 -12.70 -24.72
CA ARG A 9 -17.77 -12.68 -26.03
C ARG A 9 -17.45 -13.96 -26.83
N GLY A 10 -18.46 -14.68 -27.25
CA GLY A 10 -18.28 -15.93 -28.00
C GLY A 10 -17.61 -17.08 -27.24
N GLY A 11 -17.43 -16.97 -25.92
CA GLY A 11 -16.79 -17.99 -25.09
C GLY A 11 -15.34 -18.25 -25.37
N LYS A 12 -14.69 -17.48 -26.23
CA LYS A 12 -13.26 -17.59 -26.53
C LYS A 12 -12.43 -16.78 -25.52
N VAL A 13 -11.34 -17.35 -25.08
CA VAL A 13 -10.37 -16.71 -24.17
C VAL A 13 -9.19 -16.21 -25.01
N ASN A 14 -9.37 -15.10 -25.70
CA ASN A 14 -8.33 -14.43 -26.47
C ASN A 14 -8.23 -12.95 -26.07
N ALA A 15 -7.23 -12.24 -26.58
CA ALA A 15 -6.97 -10.87 -26.21
C ALA A 15 -8.13 -9.92 -26.56
N SER A 16 -8.75 -10.08 -27.75
CA SER A 16 -9.88 -9.26 -28.18
C SER A 16 -11.12 -9.45 -27.28
N ASN A 17 -11.44 -10.69 -26.93
CA ASN A 17 -12.56 -10.95 -26.01
C ASN A 17 -12.31 -10.39 -24.61
N TRP A 18 -11.08 -10.43 -24.12
CA TRP A 18 -10.70 -9.76 -22.88
C TRP A 18 -10.87 -8.25 -22.97
N PHE A 19 -10.47 -7.63 -24.09
CA PHE A 19 -10.66 -6.20 -24.32
C PHE A 19 -12.13 -5.80 -24.20
N HIS A 20 -13.02 -6.49 -24.90
CA HIS A 20 -14.45 -6.21 -24.82
C HIS A 20 -15.01 -6.40 -23.40
N TRP A 21 -14.60 -7.49 -22.75
CA TRP A 21 -15.03 -7.72 -21.37
C TRP A 21 -14.51 -6.63 -20.42
N MET A 22 -13.23 -6.23 -20.54
CA MET A 22 -12.64 -5.18 -19.69
C MET A 22 -13.27 -3.82 -19.95
N THR A 23 -13.63 -3.52 -21.18
CA THR A 23 -14.34 -2.28 -21.51
C THR A 23 -15.67 -2.15 -20.77
N ASP A 24 -16.36 -3.27 -20.56
CA ASP A 24 -17.65 -3.29 -19.88
C ASP A 24 -17.53 -3.43 -18.35
N ASN A 25 -16.42 -3.97 -17.84
CA ASN A 25 -16.31 -4.41 -16.44
C ASN A 25 -15.11 -3.80 -15.68
N ALA A 26 -14.20 -3.09 -16.32
CA ALA A 26 -13.13 -2.41 -15.62
C ALA A 26 -13.68 -1.27 -14.77
N VAL A 27 -13.03 -1.02 -13.66
CA VAL A 27 -13.44 0.04 -12.73
C VAL A 27 -13.21 1.41 -13.36
N GLU A 28 -12.06 1.58 -13.99
CA GLU A 28 -11.69 2.74 -14.80
C GLU A 28 -10.86 2.26 -15.99
N SER A 29 -10.86 3.05 -17.06
CA SER A 29 -10.02 2.81 -18.22
C SER A 29 -9.34 4.09 -18.68
N TYR A 30 -8.10 3.95 -19.10
CA TYR A 30 -7.30 5.02 -19.70
C TYR A 30 -6.72 4.52 -21.02
N HIS A 31 -6.45 5.40 -21.96
CA HIS A 31 -5.80 5.06 -23.21
C HIS A 31 -4.63 6.00 -23.50
N TYR A 32 -3.61 5.46 -24.15
CA TYR A 32 -2.36 6.13 -24.45
C TYR A 32 -1.91 5.76 -25.86
N ASN A 33 -1.16 6.63 -26.51
CA ASN A 33 -0.62 6.37 -27.84
C ASN A 33 0.74 5.67 -27.80
N THR A 34 1.44 5.79 -26.67
CA THR A 34 2.76 5.17 -26.49
C THR A 34 2.92 4.57 -25.08
N ILE A 35 3.87 3.65 -24.96
CA ILE A 35 4.24 3.07 -23.66
C ILE A 35 4.82 4.14 -22.73
N GLU A 36 5.58 5.08 -23.27
CA GLU A 36 6.16 6.20 -22.52
C GLU A 36 5.07 7.07 -21.91
N GLU A 37 4.02 7.38 -22.63
CA GLU A 37 2.85 8.12 -22.11
C GLU A 37 2.16 7.33 -21.00
N LEU A 38 1.95 6.02 -21.17
CA LEU A 38 1.36 5.16 -20.16
C LEU A 38 2.19 5.18 -18.85
N LEU A 39 3.51 5.04 -18.96
CA LEU A 39 4.41 5.04 -17.81
C LEU A 39 4.50 6.42 -17.14
N ALA A 40 4.58 7.49 -17.95
CA ALA A 40 4.63 8.88 -17.45
C ALA A 40 3.32 9.30 -16.80
N GLY A 41 2.20 8.72 -17.22
CA GLY A 41 0.86 9.01 -16.70
C GLY A 41 0.66 8.64 -15.23
N GLY A 42 1.51 7.76 -14.68
CA GLY A 42 1.52 7.40 -13.26
C GLY A 42 0.25 6.68 -12.76
N LYS A 43 -0.64 6.27 -13.68
CA LYS A 43 -1.91 5.61 -13.34
C LYS A 43 -1.80 4.10 -13.20
N ALA A 44 -0.80 3.49 -13.87
CA ALA A 44 -0.63 2.06 -13.88
C ALA A 44 -0.16 1.56 -12.51
N GLN A 45 -0.83 0.55 -11.99
CA GLN A 45 -0.52 -0.12 -10.74
C GLN A 45 -0.39 -1.62 -10.96
N LYS A 46 0.35 -2.28 -10.09
CA LYS A 46 0.53 -3.73 -10.15
C LYS A 46 -0.81 -4.46 -10.13
N GLY A 47 -1.04 -5.29 -11.14
CA GLY A 47 -2.27 -6.05 -11.32
C GLY A 47 -3.27 -5.44 -12.31
N ASP A 48 -3.05 -4.20 -12.75
CA ASP A 48 -3.86 -3.61 -13.81
C ASP A 48 -3.66 -4.35 -15.13
N VAL A 49 -4.69 -4.36 -15.96
CA VAL A 49 -4.63 -4.97 -17.27
C VAL A 49 -4.21 -3.95 -18.31
N ILE A 50 -3.22 -4.29 -19.13
CA ILE A 50 -2.80 -3.51 -20.28
C ILE A 50 -3.19 -4.28 -21.53
N TYR A 51 -3.84 -3.59 -22.45
CA TYR A 51 -4.22 -4.11 -23.76
C TYR A 51 -3.65 -3.23 -24.86
N PHE A 52 -3.07 -3.87 -25.86
CA PHE A 52 -2.58 -3.24 -27.07
C PHE A 52 -3.59 -3.53 -28.18
N GLU A 53 -4.20 -2.47 -28.71
CA GLU A 53 -5.16 -2.56 -29.80
C GLU A 53 -4.45 -3.04 -31.09
N PRO A 54 -5.09 -3.85 -31.93
CA PRO A 54 -4.50 -4.24 -33.20
C PRO A 54 -4.35 -3.02 -34.15
N VAL A 55 -3.36 -3.07 -35.02
CA VAL A 55 -3.16 -2.03 -36.02
C VAL A 55 -4.34 -1.99 -37.01
N SER A 56 -4.97 -3.12 -37.25
CA SER A 56 -6.16 -3.26 -38.05
C SER A 56 -7.10 -4.28 -37.45
N TRP A 57 -8.39 -3.95 -37.41
CA TRP A 57 -9.46 -4.86 -36.99
C TRP A 57 -10.02 -5.70 -38.14
N GLU A 58 -9.45 -5.58 -39.36
CA GLU A 58 -9.87 -6.37 -40.52
C GLU A 58 -9.59 -7.87 -40.33
N GLU A 59 -8.49 -8.18 -39.63
CA GLU A 59 -8.18 -9.53 -39.17
C GLU A 59 -8.50 -9.61 -37.69
N GLU A 60 -9.52 -10.33 -37.33
CA GLU A 60 -9.93 -10.51 -35.92
C GLU A 60 -8.75 -11.04 -35.10
N ASP A 61 -8.36 -10.29 -34.07
CA ASP A 61 -7.24 -10.58 -33.15
C ASP A 61 -5.82 -10.45 -33.73
N ALA A 62 -5.67 -10.03 -34.99
CA ALA A 62 -4.35 -9.81 -35.55
C ALA A 62 -3.62 -8.70 -34.75
N ASP A 63 -2.44 -8.99 -34.29
CA ASP A 63 -1.54 -8.06 -33.58
C ASP A 63 -2.01 -7.49 -32.24
N CYS A 64 -3.20 -7.80 -31.78
CA CYS A 64 -3.61 -7.40 -30.44
C CYS A 64 -2.86 -8.19 -29.37
N HIS A 65 -2.67 -7.55 -28.21
CA HIS A 65 -1.99 -8.19 -27.10
C HIS A 65 -2.53 -7.72 -25.75
N ILE A 66 -2.48 -8.61 -24.76
CA ILE A 66 -2.98 -8.32 -23.41
C ILE A 66 -2.03 -8.89 -22.36
N GLY A 67 -1.93 -8.23 -21.23
CA GLY A 67 -1.21 -8.70 -20.06
C GLY A 67 -1.46 -7.85 -18.83
N PHE A 68 -0.66 -8.07 -17.80
CA PHE A 68 -0.78 -7.38 -16.53
C PHE A 68 0.40 -6.45 -16.31
N PHE A 69 0.14 -5.24 -15.82
CA PHE A 69 1.19 -4.36 -15.34
C PHE A 69 1.74 -4.93 -14.01
N TRP A 70 3.05 -5.14 -13.95
CA TRP A 70 3.67 -5.72 -12.77
C TRP A 70 4.20 -4.69 -11.78
N GLY A 71 4.48 -3.48 -12.24
CA GLY A 71 4.93 -2.38 -11.40
C GLY A 71 6.37 -2.50 -10.88
N ASP A 72 7.14 -3.45 -11.39
CA ASP A 72 8.55 -3.58 -11.09
C ASP A 72 9.34 -2.52 -11.87
N ASN A 73 10.16 -1.73 -11.17
CA ASN A 73 10.95 -0.66 -11.75
C ASN A 73 12.32 -1.08 -12.29
N SER A 74 12.70 -2.34 -12.08
CA SER A 74 13.98 -2.84 -12.56
C SER A 74 13.88 -3.30 -14.01
N ASN A 75 14.65 -2.68 -14.90
CA ASN A 75 14.96 -3.19 -16.25
C ASN A 75 13.76 -3.55 -17.13
N ASP A 76 12.81 -2.65 -17.35
CA ASP A 76 11.66 -2.89 -18.23
C ASP A 76 10.70 -4.02 -17.81
N ASN A 77 10.91 -4.63 -16.66
CA ASN A 77 10.14 -5.78 -16.18
C ASN A 77 8.79 -5.34 -15.58
N ARG A 78 8.02 -4.57 -16.34
CA ARG A 78 6.77 -3.94 -15.88
C ARG A 78 5.52 -4.58 -16.43
N PHE A 79 5.67 -5.52 -17.36
CA PHE A 79 4.54 -6.11 -18.05
C PHE A 79 4.63 -7.64 -18.06
N TRP A 80 3.63 -8.30 -17.52
CA TRP A 80 3.49 -9.75 -17.50
C TRP A 80 2.49 -10.21 -18.54
N HIS A 81 2.90 -11.04 -19.49
CA HIS A 81 2.04 -11.55 -20.54
C HIS A 81 2.43 -12.97 -20.92
N SER A 82 1.52 -13.67 -21.58
CA SER A 82 1.81 -14.94 -22.24
C SER A 82 2.21 -14.68 -23.68
N ALA A 83 3.42 -15.04 -24.05
CA ALA A 83 3.90 -15.01 -25.42
C ALA A 83 4.45 -16.36 -25.82
N SER A 84 4.39 -16.68 -27.09
CA SER A 84 4.97 -17.89 -27.66
C SER A 84 6.51 -17.90 -27.67
N ILE A 85 7.14 -16.76 -27.38
CA ILE A 85 8.58 -16.62 -27.30
C ILE A 85 9.00 -16.96 -25.87
N PRO A 86 9.85 -17.98 -25.67
CA PRO A 86 10.32 -18.32 -24.34
C PRO A 86 11.17 -17.17 -23.85
N SER A 87 10.89 -16.75 -22.66
CA SER A 87 11.80 -16.22 -21.85
C SER A 87 11.78 -14.89 -21.27
N SER A 88 12.35 -14.04 -21.56
CA SER A 88 12.55 -12.67 -21.11
C SER A 88 11.40 -11.78 -21.56
N GLY A 89 10.32 -12.38 -22.00
CA GLY A 89 9.17 -11.76 -22.61
C GLY A 89 8.30 -10.86 -21.71
N ASN A 90 8.74 -10.60 -20.50
CA ASN A 90 8.02 -9.74 -19.58
C ASN A 90 8.48 -8.28 -19.66
N GLN A 91 9.33 -7.93 -20.63
CA GLN A 91 9.85 -6.59 -20.78
C GLN A 91 8.97 -5.75 -21.68
N ILE A 92 8.60 -4.55 -21.22
CA ILE A 92 7.80 -3.61 -22.01
C ILE A 92 8.50 -3.21 -23.29
N SER A 93 9.83 -3.05 -23.28
CA SER A 93 10.61 -2.72 -24.46
C SER A 93 10.45 -3.70 -25.62
N GLN A 94 10.19 -4.97 -25.34
CA GLN A 94 9.93 -5.99 -26.36
C GLN A 94 8.55 -5.82 -27.03
N LEU A 95 7.67 -5.04 -26.43
CA LEU A 95 6.34 -4.74 -26.93
C LEU A 95 6.27 -3.45 -27.74
N VAL A 96 7.39 -2.75 -27.92
CA VAL A 96 7.45 -1.51 -28.71
C VAL A 96 6.91 -1.71 -30.13
N ALA A 97 7.10 -2.88 -30.71
CA ALA A 97 6.50 -3.22 -31.99
C ALA A 97 4.95 -3.25 -31.96
N LYS A 98 4.36 -3.50 -30.78
CA LYS A 98 2.92 -3.48 -30.54
C LYS A 98 2.38 -2.09 -30.20
N SER A 99 3.26 -1.15 -29.86
CA SER A 99 2.88 0.24 -29.52
C SER A 99 2.52 1.12 -30.72
N ARG A 100 2.18 0.51 -31.86
CA ARG A 100 1.73 1.24 -33.06
C ARG A 100 0.25 1.60 -33.01
N SER A 101 -0.44 1.17 -32.01
CA SER A 101 -1.87 1.33 -31.82
C SER A 101 -2.16 1.84 -30.42
N THR A 102 -3.39 2.16 -30.14
CA THR A 102 -3.83 2.61 -28.85
C THR A 102 -3.55 1.57 -27.77
N ILE A 103 -3.01 2.01 -26.65
CA ILE A 103 -2.76 1.20 -25.47
C ILE A 103 -3.82 1.54 -24.44
N TYR A 104 -4.57 0.54 -23.99
CA TYR A 104 -5.55 0.69 -22.93
C TYR A 104 -5.00 0.19 -21.61
N LEU A 105 -5.20 0.98 -20.57
CA LEU A 105 -4.96 0.61 -19.18
C LEU A 105 -6.32 0.43 -18.52
N PHE A 106 -6.64 -0.78 -18.11
CA PHE A 106 -7.85 -1.09 -17.38
C PHE A 106 -7.54 -1.29 -15.90
N LYS A 107 -8.16 -0.48 -15.06
CA LYS A 107 -8.07 -0.61 -13.61
C LYS A 107 -8.95 -1.75 -13.15
N THR A 108 -8.34 -2.74 -12.50
CA THR A 108 -9.05 -3.93 -11.98
C THR A 108 -9.41 -3.81 -10.52
N THR A 109 -8.72 -2.94 -9.79
CA THR A 109 -9.00 -2.63 -8.39
C THR A 109 -8.80 -1.14 -8.13
N HIS A 110 -9.61 -0.59 -7.26
CA HIS A 110 -9.39 0.71 -6.67
C HIS A 110 -8.52 0.55 -5.43
N ASN A 111 -7.31 1.07 -5.47
CA ASN A 111 -6.44 1.08 -4.30
C ASN A 111 -6.25 2.50 -3.78
N GLY A 112 -6.26 2.63 -2.48
CA GLY A 112 -5.84 3.83 -1.77
C GLY A 112 -4.63 3.55 -0.88
N SER A 113 -4.34 4.46 0.02
CA SER A 113 -3.27 4.34 1.00
C SER A 113 -3.76 4.71 2.39
N LEU A 114 -3.11 4.15 3.40
CA LEU A 114 -3.33 4.49 4.80
C LEU A 114 -2.03 5.00 5.41
N GLU A 115 -2.08 6.16 6.03
CA GLU A 115 -0.99 6.72 6.82
C GLU A 115 -1.36 6.75 8.30
N ILE A 116 -0.39 6.45 9.16
CA ILE A 116 -0.50 6.59 10.60
C ILE A 116 0.41 7.74 11.02
N MET A 117 -0.17 8.68 11.78
CA MET A 117 0.53 9.79 12.41
C MET A 117 0.39 9.64 13.92
N LYS A 118 1.40 9.00 14.53
CA LYS A 118 1.43 8.78 15.96
C LYS A 118 2.13 9.91 16.69
N SER A 119 1.57 10.33 17.81
CA SER A 119 2.17 11.33 18.68
C SER A 119 2.06 10.92 20.15
N SER A 120 2.73 11.68 21.04
CA SER A 120 2.58 11.53 22.48
C SER A 120 1.37 12.33 22.98
N ALA A 121 0.58 11.74 23.86
CA ALA A 121 -0.47 12.46 24.59
C ALA A 121 0.10 13.48 25.61
N ARG A 122 1.38 13.37 25.95
CA ARG A 122 2.08 14.19 26.95
C ARG A 122 3.45 14.62 26.44
N SER A 123 3.46 15.43 25.38
CA SER A 123 4.70 15.90 24.75
C SER A 123 5.61 16.65 25.72
N GLU A 124 5.06 17.33 26.72
CA GLU A 124 5.80 18.03 27.75
C GLU A 124 6.67 17.08 28.64
N ILE A 125 6.37 15.79 28.65
CA ILE A 125 7.13 14.76 29.39
C ILE A 125 8.10 14.02 28.46
N THR A 126 7.68 13.81 27.20
CA THR A 126 8.35 12.87 26.30
C THR A 126 9.27 13.54 25.30
N ALA A 127 9.11 14.84 25.03
CA ALA A 127 9.97 15.59 24.13
C ALA A 127 11.42 15.58 24.67
N ASP A 128 12.38 15.30 23.78
CA ASP A 128 13.82 15.25 24.07
C ASP A 128 14.24 14.25 25.18
N ASN A 129 13.32 13.32 25.53
CA ASN A 129 13.57 12.30 26.53
C ASN A 129 13.84 10.94 25.88
N GLN A 130 15.08 10.46 25.98
CA GLN A 130 15.53 9.20 25.39
C GLN A 130 14.84 7.92 25.92
N LEU A 131 14.08 8.03 26.99
CA LEU A 131 13.27 6.93 27.52
C LEU A 131 12.06 6.64 26.64
N TYR A 132 11.66 7.59 25.81
CA TYR A 132 10.51 7.52 24.92
C TYR A 132 10.93 7.55 23.45
N SER A 133 10.21 6.83 22.62
CA SER A 133 10.41 6.86 21.18
C SER A 133 9.09 6.53 20.51
N LEU A 134 8.73 7.22 19.43
CA LEU A 134 7.56 6.90 18.60
C LEU A 134 7.86 5.81 17.58
N GLU A 135 9.14 5.41 17.45
CA GLU A 135 9.56 4.36 16.52
C GLU A 135 9.17 2.98 17.00
N GLY A 136 8.68 2.16 16.07
CA GLY A 136 8.43 0.73 16.31
C GLY A 136 7.07 0.39 16.90
N ALA A 137 6.12 1.33 16.93
CA ALA A 137 4.72 0.98 17.13
C ALA A 137 4.25 0.12 15.94
N GLU A 138 3.47 -0.94 16.22
CA GLU A 138 2.92 -1.81 15.18
C GLU A 138 1.40 -1.74 15.19
N TYR A 139 0.83 -1.54 14.01
CA TYR A 139 -0.61 -1.51 13.78
C TYR A 139 -0.99 -2.62 12.83
N THR A 140 -1.83 -3.54 13.30
CA THR A 140 -2.42 -4.56 12.43
C THR A 140 -3.67 -3.99 11.78
N VAL A 141 -3.74 -4.11 10.46
CA VAL A 141 -4.86 -3.68 9.62
C VAL A 141 -5.56 -4.92 9.09
N CYS A 142 -6.85 -5.07 9.38
CA CYS A 142 -7.69 -6.16 8.91
C CYS A 142 -8.84 -5.62 8.06
N LYS A 143 -9.41 -6.43 7.17
CA LYS A 143 -10.70 -6.09 6.56
C LYS A 143 -11.76 -6.02 7.66
N SER A 144 -12.60 -4.98 7.63
CA SER A 144 -13.60 -4.77 8.67
C SER A 144 -14.51 -5.98 8.84
N GLY A 145 -14.70 -6.36 10.10
CA GLY A 145 -15.47 -7.55 10.47
C GLY A 145 -14.78 -8.89 10.28
N THR A 146 -13.48 -8.89 9.94
CA THR A 146 -12.66 -10.11 9.86
C THR A 146 -11.46 -10.02 10.80
N SER A 147 -10.84 -11.17 11.09
CA SER A 147 -9.56 -11.24 11.81
C SER A 147 -8.35 -11.45 10.89
N GLU A 148 -8.57 -11.46 9.58
CA GLU A 148 -7.51 -11.65 8.59
C GLU A 148 -6.71 -10.35 8.44
N ALA A 149 -5.44 -10.40 8.81
CA ALA A 149 -4.53 -9.27 8.66
C ALA A 149 -4.18 -9.05 7.19
N VAL A 150 -4.45 -7.85 6.69
CA VAL A 150 -4.08 -7.41 5.35
C VAL A 150 -2.64 -6.92 5.33
N CYS A 151 -2.26 -6.15 6.36
CA CYS A 151 -0.88 -5.68 6.53
C CYS A 151 -0.61 -5.29 7.98
N VAL A 152 0.67 -5.06 8.27
CA VAL A 152 1.14 -4.46 9.53
C VAL A 152 1.93 -3.20 9.18
N ILE A 153 1.54 -2.08 9.77
CA ILE A 153 2.21 -0.79 9.62
C ILE A 153 3.10 -0.58 10.83
N ARG A 154 4.36 -0.18 10.59
CA ARG A 154 5.30 0.19 11.64
C ARG A 154 5.64 1.67 11.57
N THR A 155 5.72 2.32 12.71
CA THR A 155 6.07 3.73 12.79
C THR A 155 7.59 3.94 12.80
N ASP A 156 8.01 5.03 12.17
CA ASP A 156 9.38 5.54 12.23
C ASP A 156 9.61 6.42 13.48
N LYS A 157 10.79 7.05 13.58
CA LYS A 157 11.16 7.95 14.68
C LYS A 157 10.25 9.17 14.82
N LYS A 158 9.56 9.56 13.75
CA LYS A 158 8.61 10.69 13.74
C LYS A 158 7.19 10.24 14.09
N GLY A 159 6.98 8.94 14.33
CA GLY A 159 5.65 8.36 14.55
C GLY A 159 4.87 8.13 13.25
N TYR A 160 5.54 8.22 12.09
CA TYR A 160 4.91 8.02 10.78
C TYR A 160 5.04 6.57 10.31
N GLY A 161 3.95 6.03 9.80
CA GLY A 161 3.90 4.74 9.12
C GLY A 161 2.93 4.77 7.95
N LYS A 162 3.14 3.95 6.93
CA LYS A 162 2.31 3.93 5.73
C LYS A 162 2.09 2.53 5.19
N ALA A 163 0.88 2.27 4.70
CA ALA A 163 0.55 1.16 3.82
C ALA A 163 0.02 1.71 2.49
N GLU A 164 0.55 1.22 1.39
CA GLU A 164 0.14 1.58 0.04
C GLU A 164 -0.61 0.42 -0.62
N ASN A 165 -1.32 0.74 -1.69
CA ASN A 165 -2.06 -0.25 -2.49
C ASN A 165 -3.07 -1.08 -1.70
N LEU A 166 -3.71 -0.48 -0.70
CA LEU A 166 -4.83 -1.07 -0.01
C LEU A 166 -6.08 -0.98 -0.91
N PRO A 167 -6.77 -2.09 -1.21
CA PRO A 167 -8.05 -2.05 -1.90
C PRO A 167 -9.02 -1.08 -1.20
N GLU A 168 -9.86 -0.40 -1.96
CA GLU A 168 -10.90 0.42 -1.34
C GLU A 168 -11.81 -0.43 -0.45
N GLY A 169 -12.23 0.14 0.67
CA GLY A 169 -13.07 -0.56 1.62
C GLY A 169 -12.89 -0.10 3.06
N SER A 170 -13.62 -0.75 3.95
CA SER A 170 -13.52 -0.49 5.39
C SER A 170 -12.52 -1.45 6.04
N TYR A 171 -11.70 -0.91 6.92
CA TYR A 171 -10.65 -1.62 7.63
C TYR A 171 -10.74 -1.37 9.13
N ASP A 172 -10.41 -2.38 9.88
CA ASP A 172 -10.25 -2.32 11.33
C ASP A 172 -8.74 -2.22 11.64
N ILE A 173 -8.35 -1.17 12.37
CA ILE A 173 -6.97 -0.92 12.80
C ILE A 173 -6.87 -1.12 14.29
N LYS A 174 -5.85 -1.84 14.72
CA LYS A 174 -5.53 -2.03 16.12
C LYS A 174 -4.02 -1.92 16.34
N GLU A 175 -3.62 -1.17 17.36
CA GLU A 175 -2.24 -1.23 17.82
C GLU A 175 -1.98 -2.59 18.46
N THR A 176 -0.94 -3.28 17.98
CA THR A 176 -0.55 -4.62 18.46
C THR A 176 0.77 -4.59 19.24
N LYS A 177 1.51 -3.47 19.12
CA LYS A 177 2.71 -3.22 19.87
C LYS A 177 2.89 -1.72 20.08
N ALA A 178 2.97 -1.30 21.33
CA ALA A 178 3.31 0.08 21.67
C ALA A 178 4.79 0.38 21.40
N PRO A 179 5.16 1.62 21.10
CA PRO A 179 6.55 2.01 21.00
C PRO A 179 7.16 2.18 22.41
N LYS A 180 8.48 2.34 22.46
CA LYS A 180 9.23 2.39 23.72
C LYS A 180 8.72 3.49 24.65
N GLY A 181 8.36 3.12 25.89
CA GLY A 181 7.95 4.04 26.95
C GLY A 181 6.48 4.46 26.90
N TYR A 182 5.67 3.84 26.04
CA TYR A 182 4.25 4.14 25.92
C TYR A 182 3.36 2.95 26.27
N VAL A 183 2.16 3.26 26.70
CA VAL A 183 1.12 2.26 27.01
C VAL A 183 0.42 1.87 25.72
N LEU A 184 0.21 0.56 25.51
CA LEU A 184 -0.48 0.03 24.34
C LEU A 184 -1.94 0.51 24.29
N ASP A 185 -2.37 1.17 23.19
CA ASP A 185 -3.77 1.45 22.91
C ASP A 185 -4.45 0.23 22.26
N THR A 186 -5.17 -0.53 23.04
CA THR A 186 -5.86 -1.74 22.55
C THR A 186 -7.17 -1.46 21.83
N LYS A 187 -7.55 -0.20 21.64
CA LYS A 187 -8.82 0.17 21.02
C LYS A 187 -8.81 -0.15 19.53
N LEU A 188 -9.87 -0.80 19.09
CA LEU A 188 -10.13 -1.00 17.67
C LEU A 188 -10.67 0.29 17.05
N ARG A 189 -10.11 0.67 15.88
CA ARG A 189 -10.57 1.82 15.09
C ARG A 189 -10.97 1.35 13.71
N GLN A 190 -12.08 1.86 13.21
CA GLN A 190 -12.51 1.62 11.84
C GLN A 190 -12.17 2.82 10.96
N ILE A 191 -11.63 2.54 9.79
CA ILE A 191 -11.32 3.53 8.76
C ILE A 191 -11.87 3.06 7.42
N THR A 192 -12.08 4.01 6.51
CA THR A 192 -12.45 3.73 5.12
C THR A 192 -11.34 4.24 4.20
N VAL A 193 -10.79 3.34 3.39
CA VAL A 193 -9.83 3.66 2.33
C VAL A 193 -10.62 3.81 1.05
N ASN A 194 -10.48 4.97 0.40
CA ASN A 194 -11.09 5.26 -0.90
C ASN A 194 -10.05 5.15 -2.01
N ALA A 195 -10.52 4.82 -3.20
CA ALA A 195 -9.70 4.73 -4.40
C ALA A 195 -8.89 6.00 -4.66
N GLY A 196 -7.61 5.85 -4.96
CA GLY A 196 -6.71 6.95 -5.28
C GLY A 196 -6.46 7.96 -4.16
N GLN A 197 -6.98 7.70 -2.95
CA GLN A 197 -6.84 8.60 -1.81
C GLN A 197 -5.92 8.02 -0.75
N THR A 198 -5.28 8.91 -0.02
CA THR A 198 -4.58 8.59 1.21
C THR A 198 -5.46 9.00 2.39
N VAL A 199 -5.80 8.05 3.25
CA VAL A 199 -6.46 8.34 4.51
C VAL A 199 -5.43 8.38 5.62
N THR A 200 -5.49 9.39 6.48
CA THR A 200 -4.57 9.55 7.63
C THR A 200 -5.30 9.19 8.93
N TYR A 201 -4.70 8.30 9.70
CA TYR A 201 -5.13 7.98 11.06
C TYR A 201 -4.18 8.64 12.05
N GLU A 202 -4.67 9.69 12.71
CA GLU A 202 -3.97 10.36 13.79
C GLU A 202 -4.27 9.68 15.13
N CYS A 203 -3.22 9.36 15.89
CA CYS A 203 -3.36 8.69 17.17
C CYS A 203 -2.32 9.16 18.19
N GLN A 204 -2.66 8.99 19.46
CA GLN A 204 -1.81 9.39 20.59
C GLN A 204 -1.77 8.28 21.63
N ASP A 205 -0.56 8.05 22.18
CA ASP A 205 -0.40 7.15 23.31
C ASP A 205 -0.02 7.91 24.59
N GLU A 206 -0.52 7.41 25.71
CA GLU A 206 -0.09 7.85 27.03
C GLU A 206 1.30 7.29 27.33
N PRO A 207 2.23 8.11 27.86
CA PRO A 207 3.50 7.62 28.32
C PRO A 207 3.32 6.70 29.54
N GLU A 208 4.14 5.68 29.65
CA GLU A 208 4.19 4.83 30.85
C GLU A 208 4.56 5.68 32.07
N LYS A 209 3.89 5.41 33.18
CA LYS A 209 4.21 6.07 34.48
C LYS A 209 5.49 5.46 35.01
N THR A 210 6.58 6.20 34.94
CA THR A 210 7.84 5.82 35.56
C THR A 210 7.76 6.10 37.06
N LYS A 211 7.98 5.11 37.90
CA LYS A 211 8.17 5.32 39.35
C LYS A 211 9.56 5.91 39.55
N VAL A 212 9.62 7.06 40.19
CA VAL A 212 10.88 7.68 40.62
C VAL A 212 11.00 7.50 42.12
N GLU A 213 12.08 6.88 42.55
CA GLU A 213 12.43 6.81 43.96
C GLU A 213 13.40 7.96 44.26
N ILE A 214 12.97 8.86 45.15
CA ILE A 214 13.80 9.97 45.60
C ILE A 214 14.39 9.60 46.97
N LEU A 215 15.68 9.33 46.99
CA LEU A 215 16.43 9.14 48.21
C LEU A 215 16.92 10.49 48.75
N ILE A 216 16.29 10.98 49.79
CA ILE A 216 16.72 12.20 50.49
C ILE A 216 17.70 11.80 51.58
N ARG A 217 18.96 12.25 51.48
CA ARG A 217 19.96 12.09 52.52
C ARG A 217 20.15 13.42 53.24
N LYS A 218 19.86 13.43 54.52
CA LYS A 218 20.18 14.55 55.39
C LYS A 218 21.63 14.43 55.83
N GLN A 219 22.39 15.50 55.66
CA GLN A 219 23.77 15.59 56.16
C GLN A 219 23.83 16.64 57.27
N ASP A 220 24.69 16.40 58.20
CA ASP A 220 25.01 17.38 59.24
C ASP A 220 25.81 18.52 58.62
N ALA A 221 25.42 19.77 58.92
CA ALA A 221 25.98 20.96 58.30
C ALA A 221 27.43 21.25 58.74
N GLU A 222 27.84 20.76 59.92
CA GLU A 222 29.17 21.00 60.44
C GLU A 222 30.15 19.89 60.08
N THR A 223 29.68 18.63 60.05
CA THR A 223 30.55 17.46 59.89
C THR A 223 30.51 16.87 58.51
N GLY A 224 29.52 17.22 57.70
CA GLY A 224 29.28 16.64 56.37
C GLY A 224 28.96 15.15 56.35
N LYS A 225 28.77 14.55 57.53
CA LYS A 225 28.45 13.12 57.67
C LYS A 225 26.95 12.90 57.59
N GLY A 226 26.54 11.90 56.83
CA GLY A 226 25.15 11.45 56.78
C GLY A 226 24.71 10.90 58.16
N GLN A 227 23.53 11.31 58.63
CA GLN A 227 22.93 10.70 59.81
C GLN A 227 22.34 9.33 59.38
N ALA A 228 22.76 8.27 60.07
CA ALA A 228 22.08 6.98 59.96
C ALA A 228 20.74 7.05 60.71
N GLN A 229 19.68 6.61 60.07
CA GLN A 229 18.43 6.25 60.74
C GLN A 229 18.53 4.83 61.24
#